data_ae94ebebfbf60dd265fc69bf7b71e048
#
_entry.id   ae94ebebfbf60dd265fc69bf7b71e048
#
_cell.length_a   1.000
_cell.length_b   1.000
_cell.length_c   1.000
_cell.angle_alpha   90.00
_cell.angle_beta   90.00
_cell.angle_gamma   90.00
#
_symmetry.space_group_name_H-M   'P 1'
#
loop_
_entity.id
_entity.type
_entity.pdbx_description
1 polymer ?
#
loop_
_entity_poly.entity_id
_entity_poly.type
_entity_poly.pdbx_seq_one_letter_code
_entity_poly.pdbx_strand_id
1 'polypeptide(L)'
;MVLAGCQTTSHLSALKPQTAEAYSRFVDQPFAQLKKQHKKPVVALVLGSGGARGYAHIGVIEVLEQHGIRPDFIVGTSAGSIVGAIYASGKTPDELRDTALKMKAGDVRDISIGLKGFFDGKKVEDYVNQQVNNLPLEKM
;
A
#
# COMPACT_ATOMS: atom_id res chain seq x y z
N MET A 1 -3.66 -6.59 -2.88
CA MET A 1 -3.15 -5.55 -1.95
C MET A 1 -4.06 -5.49 -0.74
N VAL A 2 -3.56 -5.68 0.47
CA VAL A 2 -4.35 -5.58 1.70
C VAL A 2 -3.95 -4.27 2.38
N LEU A 3 -4.87 -3.31 2.46
CA LEU A 3 -4.69 -2.08 3.22
C LEU A 3 -5.04 -2.39 4.70
N ALA A 4 -4.04 -2.58 5.55
CA ALA A 4 -4.23 -2.60 6.98
C ALA A 4 -4.21 -1.15 7.51
N GLY A 5 -5.39 -0.57 7.66
CA GLY A 5 -5.55 0.71 8.35
C GLY A 5 -5.39 0.51 9.86
N CYS A 6 -4.79 1.49 10.56
CA CYS A 6 -4.83 1.55 12.01
C CYS A 6 -6.29 1.79 12.46
N GLN A 7 -6.97 0.75 12.91
CA GLN A 7 -8.26 0.87 13.55
C GLN A 7 -8.07 1.13 15.05
N THR A 8 -8.71 2.16 15.56
CA THR A 8 -8.79 2.40 17.01
C THR A 8 -9.58 1.28 17.68
N THR A 9 -9.14 0.84 18.84
CA THR A 9 -9.63 -0.33 19.59
C THR A 9 -11.11 -0.27 19.97
N SER A 10 -11.81 0.85 19.80
CA SER A 10 -13.23 1.02 20.12
C SER A 10 -14.20 0.32 19.15
N HIS A 11 -13.77 -0.07 17.95
CA HIS A 11 -14.61 -0.78 16.99
C HIS A 11 -14.31 -2.29 16.88
N LEU A 12 -13.29 -2.78 17.55
CA LEU A 12 -12.92 -4.21 17.51
C LEU A 12 -13.95 -5.16 18.13
N SER A 13 -14.81 -4.65 19.02
CA SER A 13 -15.87 -5.45 19.66
C SER A 13 -17.06 -5.76 18.75
N ALA A 14 -17.18 -5.06 17.61
CA ALA A 14 -18.28 -5.27 16.65
C ALA A 14 -17.88 -6.21 15.50
N LEU A 15 -16.60 -6.49 15.32
CA LEU A 15 -16.14 -7.44 14.31
C LEU A 15 -16.25 -8.86 14.89
N LYS A 16 -17.24 -9.62 14.40
CA LYS A 16 -17.24 -11.08 14.66
C LYS A 16 -15.89 -11.63 14.21
N PRO A 17 -15.19 -12.44 15.05
CA PRO A 17 -13.97 -13.06 14.63
C PRO A 17 -14.28 -13.83 13.35
N GLN A 18 -13.67 -13.39 12.24
CA GLN A 18 -13.71 -14.19 11.02
C GLN A 18 -12.98 -15.49 11.35
N THR A 19 -13.64 -16.61 11.13
CA THR A 19 -12.99 -17.89 11.34
C THR A 19 -11.74 -17.95 10.46
N ALA A 20 -10.68 -18.60 10.96
CA ALA A 20 -9.44 -18.77 10.21
C ALA A 20 -9.70 -19.33 8.80
N GLU A 21 -10.75 -20.14 8.63
CA GLU A 21 -11.20 -20.66 7.35
C GLU A 21 -11.75 -19.60 6.39
N ALA A 22 -12.52 -18.62 6.89
CA ALA A 22 -13.04 -17.55 6.06
C ALA A 22 -11.91 -16.61 5.62
N TYR A 23 -10.94 -16.37 6.50
CA TYR A 23 -9.75 -15.59 6.19
C TYR A 23 -8.86 -16.30 5.17
N SER A 24 -8.63 -17.59 5.34
CA SER A 24 -7.88 -18.45 4.43
C SER A 24 -8.48 -18.44 3.01
N ARG A 25 -9.80 -18.59 2.87
CA ARG A 25 -10.46 -18.54 1.55
C ARG A 25 -10.26 -17.25 0.79
N PHE A 26 -10.14 -16.11 1.50
CA PHE A 26 -9.93 -14.81 0.86
C PHE A 26 -8.47 -14.56 0.48
N VAL A 27 -7.52 -15.02 1.29
CA VAL A 27 -6.10 -14.74 1.12
C VAL A 27 -5.40 -15.80 0.27
N ASP A 28 -5.79 -17.07 0.41
CA ASP A 28 -5.06 -18.16 -0.22
C ASP A 28 -5.45 -18.40 -1.69
N GLN A 29 -6.67 -18.04 -2.11
CA GLN A 29 -7.10 -18.31 -3.49
C GLN A 29 -6.31 -17.52 -4.53
N PRO A 30 -6.11 -16.19 -4.40
CA PRO A 30 -5.30 -15.43 -5.34
C PRO A 30 -3.85 -15.92 -5.38
N PHE A 31 -3.27 -16.19 -4.22
CA PHE A 31 -1.88 -16.69 -4.11
C PHE A 31 -1.72 -18.08 -4.69
N ALA A 32 -2.64 -19.00 -4.41
CA ALA A 32 -2.63 -20.36 -4.97
C ALA A 32 -2.82 -20.35 -6.50
N GLN A 33 -3.61 -19.44 -7.03
CA GLN A 33 -3.77 -19.24 -8.48
C GLN A 33 -2.49 -18.69 -9.11
N LEU A 34 -1.90 -17.64 -8.52
CA LEU A 34 -0.62 -17.09 -8.95
C LEU A 34 0.46 -18.16 -8.97
N LYS A 35 0.59 -18.94 -7.89
CA LYS A 35 1.57 -20.03 -7.79
C LYS A 35 1.38 -21.11 -8.85
N LYS A 36 0.13 -21.41 -9.25
CA LYS A 36 -0.16 -22.38 -10.32
C LYS A 36 0.18 -21.84 -11.72
N GLN A 37 0.03 -20.55 -11.92
CA GLN A 37 0.25 -19.89 -13.23
C GLN A 37 1.72 -19.57 -13.49
N HIS A 38 2.52 -19.36 -12.44
CA HIS A 38 3.91 -18.96 -12.56
C HIS A 38 4.84 -20.17 -12.36
N LYS A 39 5.65 -20.46 -13.41
CA LYS A 39 6.78 -21.40 -13.32
C LYS A 39 7.99 -20.81 -12.56
N LYS A 40 7.90 -19.52 -12.18
CA LYS A 40 8.92 -18.76 -11.45
C LYS A 40 8.47 -18.51 -10.01
N PRO A 41 9.39 -18.20 -9.09
CA PRO A 41 9.02 -17.77 -7.75
C PRO A 41 8.11 -16.56 -7.78
N VAL A 42 7.08 -16.55 -6.94
CA VAL A 42 6.18 -15.41 -6.75
C VAL A 42 6.83 -14.45 -5.76
N VAL A 43 6.98 -13.20 -6.15
CA VAL A 43 7.64 -12.15 -5.37
C VAL A 43 6.61 -11.23 -4.74
N ALA A 44 6.61 -11.13 -3.42
CA ALA A 44 5.83 -10.17 -2.66
C ALA A 44 6.71 -8.99 -2.23
N LEU A 45 6.26 -7.77 -2.48
CA LEU A 45 6.89 -6.57 -1.93
C LEU A 45 6.10 -6.11 -0.71
N VAL A 46 6.74 -6.15 0.47
CA VAL A 46 6.12 -5.73 1.73
C VAL A 46 6.70 -4.38 2.15
N LEU A 47 5.87 -3.35 2.16
CA LEU A 47 6.24 -1.97 2.47
C LEU A 47 5.69 -1.58 3.84
N GLY A 48 6.60 -1.33 4.80
CA GLY A 48 6.25 -0.97 6.16
C GLY A 48 5.78 0.48 6.32
N SER A 49 5.31 0.80 7.52
CA SER A 49 5.00 2.16 7.92
C SER A 49 6.29 2.97 8.16
N GLY A 50 6.16 4.27 8.44
CA GLY A 50 7.33 5.08 8.82
C GLY A 50 7.15 6.58 8.58
N GLY A 51 5.96 7.04 8.21
CA GLY A 51 5.74 8.45 7.89
C GLY A 51 6.69 8.92 6.79
N ALA A 52 7.44 10.01 7.03
CA ALA A 52 8.40 10.53 6.06
C ALA A 52 9.49 9.52 5.64
N ARG A 53 9.79 8.53 6.48
CA ARG A 53 10.74 7.46 6.13
C ARG A 53 10.25 6.56 4.99
N GLY A 54 8.96 6.64 4.65
CA GLY A 54 8.39 5.94 3.50
C GLY A 54 9.05 6.28 2.15
N TYR A 55 9.72 7.42 2.05
CA TYR A 55 10.53 7.75 0.87
C TYR A 55 11.62 6.72 0.56
N ALA A 56 12.13 6.02 1.58
CA ALA A 56 13.13 4.97 1.38
C ALA A 56 12.59 3.79 0.56
N HIS A 57 11.27 3.54 0.58
CA HIS A 57 10.66 2.50 -0.23
C HIS A 57 10.85 2.74 -1.73
N ILE A 58 10.85 4.01 -2.15
CA ILE A 58 11.02 4.39 -3.56
C ILE A 58 12.40 3.96 -4.06
N GLY A 59 13.45 4.27 -3.28
CA GLY A 59 14.81 3.85 -3.62
C GLY A 59 14.97 2.33 -3.67
N VAL A 60 14.31 1.59 -2.77
CA VAL A 60 14.31 0.12 -2.81
C VAL A 60 13.62 -0.41 -4.07
N ILE A 61 12.46 0.15 -4.42
CA ILE A 61 11.73 -0.23 -5.65
C ILE A 61 12.60 0.05 -6.89
N GLU A 62 13.26 1.20 -6.93
CA GLU A 62 14.17 1.57 -8.02
C GLU A 62 15.28 0.54 -8.20
N VAL A 63 15.95 0.15 -7.11
CA VAL A 63 17.03 -0.85 -7.16
C VAL A 63 16.50 -2.23 -7.58
N LEU A 64 15.34 -2.64 -7.08
CA LEU A 64 14.73 -3.91 -7.47
C LEU A 64 14.44 -3.94 -8.98
N GLU A 65 13.85 -2.88 -9.53
CA GLU A 65 13.57 -2.81 -10.96
C GLU A 65 14.84 -2.77 -11.82
N GLN A 66 15.88 -2.06 -11.38
CA GLN A 66 17.19 -2.05 -12.05
C GLN A 66 17.80 -3.45 -12.16
N HIS A 67 17.48 -4.34 -11.20
CA HIS A 67 17.89 -5.74 -11.22
C HIS A 67 16.86 -6.67 -11.89
N GLY A 68 15.85 -6.12 -12.55
CA GLY A 68 14.80 -6.91 -13.22
C GLY A 68 13.85 -7.62 -12.29
N ILE A 69 13.79 -7.21 -11.01
CA ILE A 69 12.90 -7.79 -10.01
C ILE A 69 11.64 -6.92 -9.94
N ARG A 70 10.52 -7.45 -10.44
CA ARG A 70 9.20 -6.86 -10.28
C ARG A 70 8.36 -7.73 -9.36
N PRO A 71 7.69 -7.12 -8.38
CA PRO A 71 6.80 -7.87 -7.50
C PRO A 71 5.53 -8.28 -8.23
N ASP A 72 5.04 -9.49 -7.93
CA ASP A 72 3.76 -9.99 -8.41
C ASP A 72 2.60 -9.40 -7.60
N PHE A 73 2.85 -9.03 -6.35
CA PHE A 73 1.89 -8.30 -5.50
C PHE A 73 2.59 -7.47 -4.42
N ILE A 74 1.86 -6.49 -3.90
CA ILE A 74 2.38 -5.53 -2.94
C ILE A 74 1.50 -5.54 -1.68
N VAL A 75 2.14 -5.54 -0.52
CA VAL A 75 1.49 -5.36 0.79
C VAL A 75 2.06 -4.09 1.41
N GLY A 76 1.20 -3.15 1.78
CA GLY A 76 1.64 -1.85 2.32
C GLY A 76 0.92 -1.48 3.61
N THR A 77 1.62 -0.79 4.51
CA THR A 77 1.06 -0.23 5.75
C THR A 77 1.42 1.24 5.85
N SER A 78 0.43 2.13 6.13
CA SER A 78 0.63 3.59 6.27
C SER A 78 1.38 4.17 5.06
N ALA A 79 2.54 4.81 5.26
CA ALA A 79 3.36 5.34 4.15
C ALA A 79 3.68 4.29 3.08
N GLY A 80 3.89 3.03 3.48
CA GLY A 80 4.11 1.93 2.53
C GLY A 80 2.87 1.60 1.69
N SER A 81 1.66 1.82 2.22
CA SER A 81 0.43 1.64 1.41
C SER A 81 0.26 2.74 0.36
N ILE A 82 0.66 3.97 0.67
CA ILE A 82 0.65 5.09 -0.29
C ILE A 82 1.62 4.81 -1.43
N VAL A 83 2.87 4.53 -1.10
CA VAL A 83 3.91 4.22 -2.11
C VAL A 83 3.51 2.99 -2.91
N GLY A 84 3.02 1.95 -2.23
CA GLY A 84 2.61 0.69 -2.87
C GLY A 84 1.44 0.87 -3.84
N ALA A 85 0.42 1.66 -3.48
CA ALA A 85 -0.71 1.94 -4.37
C ALA A 85 -0.26 2.71 -5.62
N ILE A 86 0.55 3.75 -5.43
CA ILE A 86 1.05 4.56 -6.54
C ILE A 86 1.94 3.72 -7.47
N TYR A 87 2.77 2.84 -6.92
CA TYR A 87 3.58 1.93 -7.72
C TYR A 87 2.73 0.86 -8.43
N ALA A 88 1.76 0.26 -7.74
CA ALA A 88 0.85 -0.73 -8.31
C ALA A 88 -0.02 -0.17 -9.45
N SER A 89 -0.27 1.14 -9.47
CA SER A 89 -0.98 1.81 -10.57
C SER A 89 -0.19 1.87 -11.89
N GLY A 90 1.05 1.37 -11.89
CA GLY A 90 1.91 1.30 -13.07
C GLY A 90 2.93 2.43 -13.21
N LYS A 91 3.06 3.30 -12.20
CA LYS A 91 4.10 4.34 -12.22
C LYS A 91 5.50 3.73 -12.12
N THR A 92 6.40 4.28 -12.89
CA THR A 92 7.82 3.94 -12.83
C THR A 92 8.48 4.47 -11.55
N PRO A 93 9.65 3.95 -11.12
CA PRO A 93 10.40 4.50 -9.98
C PRO A 93 10.72 5.99 -10.12
N ASP A 94 11.02 6.46 -11.33
CA ASP A 94 11.26 7.88 -11.60
C ASP A 94 10.01 8.73 -11.37
N GLU A 95 8.85 8.28 -11.85
CA GLU A 95 7.56 8.95 -11.60
C GLU A 95 7.17 8.93 -10.13
N LEU A 96 7.49 7.84 -9.40
CA LEU A 96 7.32 7.77 -7.94
C LEU A 96 8.17 8.81 -7.24
N ARG A 97 9.44 8.93 -7.61
CA ARG A 97 10.37 9.91 -7.05
C ARG A 97 9.88 11.33 -7.31
N ASP A 98 9.49 11.62 -8.55
CA ASP A 98 8.95 12.93 -8.92
C ASP A 98 7.66 13.27 -8.16
N THR A 99 6.76 12.30 -7.99
CA THR A 99 5.54 12.44 -7.19
C THR A 99 5.88 12.76 -5.74
N ALA A 100 6.85 12.05 -5.17
CA ALA A 100 7.31 12.24 -3.81
C ALA A 100 7.97 13.60 -3.59
N LEU A 101 8.79 14.06 -4.53
CA LEU A 101 9.46 15.39 -4.45
C LEU A 101 8.47 16.55 -4.59
N LYS A 102 7.37 16.37 -5.31
CA LYS A 102 6.31 17.37 -5.46
C LYS A 102 5.35 17.42 -4.26
N MET A 103 5.35 16.37 -3.43
CA MET A 103 4.48 16.29 -2.25
C MET A 103 4.87 17.37 -1.24
N LYS A 104 3.92 18.27 -0.92
CA LYS A 104 4.13 19.29 0.09
C LYS A 104 3.84 18.76 1.47
N ALA A 105 4.54 19.25 2.48
CA ALA A 105 4.29 18.89 3.87
C ALA A 105 2.84 19.11 4.32
N GLY A 106 2.09 20.01 3.65
CA GLY A 106 0.66 20.24 3.87
C GLY A 106 -0.25 19.12 3.39
N ASP A 107 0.18 18.38 2.36
CA ASP A 107 -0.61 17.30 1.76
C ASP A 107 -0.64 16.05 2.67
N VAL A 108 0.34 15.95 3.59
CA VAL A 108 0.53 14.83 4.53
C VAL A 108 0.44 15.23 6.00
N ARG A 109 0.26 16.52 6.31
CA ARG A 109 0.28 17.02 7.70
C ARG A 109 -0.86 16.49 8.56
N ASP A 110 -1.96 16.09 7.96
CA ASP A 110 -3.07 15.46 8.70
C ASP A 110 -2.73 14.03 9.17
N ILE A 111 -1.64 13.45 8.65
CA ILE A 111 -1.13 12.13 9.08
C ILE A 111 -0.37 12.21 10.42
N SER A 112 0.13 13.39 10.81
CA SER A 112 1.09 13.50 11.92
C SER A 112 0.59 14.25 13.16
N ILE A 113 -0.62 14.82 13.21
CA ILE A 113 -1.05 15.71 14.30
C ILE A 113 -2.41 15.29 14.89
N GLY A 114 -2.65 14.03 15.09
CA GLY A 114 -3.87 13.57 15.75
C GLY A 114 -3.60 12.92 17.12
N LEU A 115 -3.16 13.67 18.13
CA LEU A 115 -3.14 13.19 19.53
C LEU A 115 -4.54 12.89 20.09
N LYS A 116 -5.60 13.08 19.30
CA LYS A 116 -7.01 12.83 19.66
C LYS A 116 -7.76 11.91 18.67
N GLY A 117 -7.08 11.07 17.89
CA GLY A 117 -7.72 9.93 17.21
C GLY A 117 -8.66 10.23 16.04
N PHE A 118 -8.72 11.46 15.55
CA PHE A 118 -9.45 11.82 14.33
C PHE A 118 -8.45 12.18 13.24
N PHE A 119 -8.00 11.17 12.50
CA PHE A 119 -7.39 11.41 11.20
C PHE A 119 -8.53 11.66 10.21
N ASP A 120 -8.55 12.84 9.61
CA ASP A 120 -9.32 13.01 8.39
C ASP A 120 -8.56 12.32 7.26
N GLY A 121 -8.78 11.01 7.09
CA GLY A 121 -8.16 10.21 6.03
C GLY A 121 -8.53 10.67 4.62
N LYS A 122 -9.47 11.61 4.52
CA LYS A 122 -9.98 12.11 3.24
C LYS A 122 -8.92 12.78 2.39
N LYS A 123 -8.04 13.58 2.99
CA LYS A 123 -6.97 14.24 2.21
C LYS A 123 -5.96 13.26 1.65
N VAL A 124 -5.61 12.23 2.44
CA VAL A 124 -4.71 11.17 1.97
C VAL A 124 -5.37 10.35 0.88
N GLU A 125 -6.65 10.02 1.06
CA GLU A 125 -7.45 9.33 0.05
C GLU A 125 -7.49 10.14 -1.25
N ASP A 126 -7.84 11.42 -1.17
CA ASP A 126 -7.91 12.31 -2.33
C ASP A 126 -6.55 12.46 -3.02
N TYR A 127 -5.47 12.59 -2.22
CA TYR A 127 -4.11 12.63 -2.76
C TYR A 127 -3.76 11.35 -3.51
N VAL A 128 -3.98 10.19 -2.91
CA VAL A 128 -3.69 8.90 -3.57
C VAL A 128 -4.54 8.74 -4.82
N ASN A 129 -5.84 9.01 -4.74
CA ASN A 129 -6.74 8.92 -5.88
C ASN A 129 -6.29 9.80 -7.05
N GLN A 130 -5.81 11.02 -6.77
CA GLN A 130 -5.24 11.90 -7.77
C GLN A 130 -3.99 11.30 -8.41
N GLN A 131 -3.09 10.72 -7.60
CA GLN A 131 -1.84 10.15 -8.11
C GLN A 131 -2.05 8.91 -8.97
N VAL A 132 -3.10 8.15 -8.71
CA VAL A 132 -3.45 6.93 -9.44
C VAL A 132 -4.53 7.16 -10.50
N ASN A 133 -4.89 8.41 -10.81
CA ASN A 133 -5.94 8.78 -11.77
C ASN A 133 -7.29 8.11 -11.45
N ASN A 134 -7.65 8.01 -10.19
CA ASN A 134 -8.85 7.32 -9.69
C ASN A 134 -8.94 5.85 -10.13
N LEU A 135 -7.82 5.21 -10.41
CA LEU A 135 -7.79 3.78 -10.73
C LEU A 135 -8.22 2.98 -9.50
N PRO A 136 -9.29 2.17 -9.59
CA PRO A 136 -9.71 1.36 -8.46
C PRO A 136 -8.68 0.27 -8.14
N LEU A 137 -8.59 -0.08 -6.86
CA LEU A 137 -7.58 -1.01 -6.34
C LEU A 137 -7.63 -2.39 -7.03
N GLU A 138 -8.83 -2.83 -7.39
CA GLU A 138 -9.09 -4.11 -8.05
C GLU A 138 -8.54 -4.17 -9.49
N LYS A 139 -8.08 -3.03 -10.02
CA LYS A 139 -7.50 -2.91 -11.37
C LYS A 139 -6.01 -2.61 -11.37
N MET A 140 -5.40 -2.60 -10.18
CA MET A 140 -3.95 -2.39 -10.00
C MET A 140 -3.17 -3.71 -10.02
#